data_1866aa24b64c5fa21cb9e9e5e80efe9f
#
_entry.id   1866aa24b64c5fa21cb9e9e5e80efe9f
#
_cell.length_a   1.000
_cell.length_b   1.000
_cell.length_c   1.000
_cell.angle_alpha   90.00
_cell.angle_beta   90.00
_cell.angle_gamma   90.00
#
_symmetry.space_group_name_H-M   'P 1'
#
loop_
_entity.id
_entity.type
_entity.pdbx_description
1 polymer ?
#
loop_
_entity_poly.entity_id
_entity_poly.type
_entity_poly.pdbx_seq_one_letter_code
_entity_poly.pdbx_strand_id
1 'polypeptide(L)'
;LFPTITGTGNYNWSGDAIGKIDNSKVLTFGINLSYPIFQGYSTKVREQVAEVNIKQKREDLSQLEQQFTSDIKKARLDLETAYKQYEILERSLKSAEQDKLLSEESYRVGLNTILDVQTAQTNYNNLLINRITALYDFITAKARLDYYTGELNY
;
A
#
# COMPACT_ATOMS: atom_id res chain seq x y z
N LEU A 1 -35.19 -20.83 1.47
CA LEU A 1 -36.26 -20.12 2.18
C LEU A 1 -36.45 -20.77 3.55
N PHE A 2 -36.11 -20.04 4.62
CA PHE A 2 -36.32 -20.50 5.99
C PHE A 2 -37.43 -19.70 6.63
N PRO A 3 -38.24 -20.31 7.53
CA PRO A 3 -39.23 -19.58 8.29
C PRO A 3 -38.53 -18.63 9.30
N THR A 4 -39.12 -17.48 9.50
CA THR A 4 -38.67 -16.53 10.53
C THR A 4 -39.63 -16.63 11.72
N ILE A 5 -39.11 -16.87 12.92
CA ILE A 5 -39.85 -16.88 14.17
C ILE A 5 -39.44 -15.63 14.94
N THR A 6 -40.42 -14.79 15.28
CA THR A 6 -40.21 -13.58 16.06
C THR A 6 -41.04 -13.66 17.34
N GLY A 7 -40.37 -13.57 18.49
CA GLY A 7 -41.01 -13.43 19.80
C GLY A 7 -41.12 -11.95 20.19
N THR A 8 -42.26 -11.50 20.62
CA THR A 8 -42.50 -10.15 21.15
C THR A 8 -43.09 -10.23 22.55
N GLY A 9 -42.51 -9.43 23.46
CA GLY A 9 -43.04 -9.24 24.82
C GLY A 9 -43.24 -7.75 25.06
N ASN A 10 -44.48 -7.36 25.30
CA ASN A 10 -44.80 -5.98 25.60
C ASN A 10 -45.43 -5.89 27.01
N TYR A 11 -44.90 -4.97 27.83
CA TYR A 11 -45.42 -4.62 29.10
C TYR A 11 -45.95 -3.18 29.06
N ASN A 12 -47.29 -3.03 29.16
CA ASN A 12 -47.94 -1.74 29.14
C ASN A 12 -48.48 -1.41 30.51
N TRP A 13 -48.18 -0.21 30.95
CA TRP A 13 -48.66 0.36 32.18
C TRP A 13 -49.39 1.66 31.89
N SER A 14 -50.69 1.73 32.14
CA SER A 14 -51.51 2.91 31.91
C SER A 14 -52.24 3.33 33.22
N GLY A 15 -52.30 4.65 33.47
CA GLY A 15 -52.98 5.27 34.55
C GLY A 15 -53.65 6.56 34.07
N ASP A 16 -54.92 6.81 34.49
CA ASP A 16 -55.75 7.95 34.01
C ASP A 16 -55.41 9.31 34.61
N ALA A 17 -54.55 9.42 35.59
CA ALA A 17 -54.11 10.72 36.17
C ALA A 17 -52.84 10.58 37.04
N ILE A 18 -52.07 11.67 37.08
CA ILE A 18 -50.95 11.84 38.02
C ILE A 18 -51.46 11.76 39.45
N GLY A 19 -51.37 10.59 40.09
CA GLY A 19 -51.77 10.37 41.50
C GLY A 19 -52.81 9.28 41.71
N LYS A 20 -53.45 8.72 40.69
CA LYS A 20 -54.25 7.47 40.73
C LYS A 20 -53.73 6.50 39.70
N ILE A 21 -52.73 5.76 40.06
CA ILE A 21 -52.24 4.62 39.28
C ILE A 21 -53.16 3.48 39.57
N ASP A 22 -54.29 3.42 38.85
CA ASP A 22 -55.13 2.26 38.86
C ASP A 22 -54.45 1.16 38.06
N ASN A 23 -54.40 -0.04 38.59
CA ASN A 23 -53.48 -1.12 38.27
C ASN A 23 -53.82 -1.85 36.96
N SER A 24 -53.88 -1.18 35.85
CA SER A 24 -53.96 -1.86 34.56
C SER A 24 -52.56 -2.21 34.03
N LYS A 25 -52.01 -3.29 34.53
CA LYS A 25 -50.78 -3.89 34.05
C LYS A 25 -51.12 -4.96 33.04
N VAL A 26 -50.79 -4.71 31.78
CA VAL A 26 -51.00 -5.69 30.71
C VAL A 26 -49.66 -6.18 30.22
N LEU A 27 -49.43 -7.48 30.39
CA LEU A 27 -48.27 -8.18 29.85
C LEU A 27 -48.73 -9.00 28.66
N THR A 28 -48.23 -8.67 27.46
CA THR A 28 -48.59 -9.37 26.21
C THR A 28 -47.37 -10.08 25.64
N PHE A 29 -47.51 -11.38 25.47
CA PHE A 29 -46.54 -12.19 24.73
C PHE A 29 -47.11 -12.56 23.38
N GLY A 30 -46.30 -12.40 22.32
CA GLY A 30 -46.65 -12.82 20.97
C GLY A 30 -45.53 -13.64 20.34
N ILE A 31 -45.90 -14.69 19.62
CA ILE A 31 -45.03 -15.45 18.76
C ILE A 31 -45.55 -15.33 17.35
N ASN A 32 -44.74 -14.80 16.42
CA ASN A 32 -45.09 -14.70 15.02
C ASN A 32 -44.21 -15.63 14.20
N LEU A 33 -44.78 -16.54 13.42
CA LEU A 33 -44.12 -17.39 12.46
C LEU A 33 -44.45 -16.89 11.04
N SER A 34 -43.44 -16.45 10.31
CA SER A 34 -43.57 -16.00 8.93
C SER A 34 -42.81 -16.95 8.01
N TYR A 35 -43.54 -17.56 7.06
CA TYR A 35 -42.95 -18.40 6.04
C TYR A 35 -43.35 -17.90 4.65
N PRO A 36 -42.42 -17.35 3.85
CA PRO A 36 -42.75 -16.87 2.51
C PRO A 36 -42.96 -18.05 1.55
N ILE A 37 -44.18 -18.28 1.12
CA ILE A 37 -44.54 -19.38 0.20
C ILE A 37 -44.19 -19.04 -1.25
N PHE A 38 -44.39 -17.80 -1.67
CA PHE A 38 -44.08 -17.31 -3.02
C PHE A 38 -43.64 -15.84 -2.99
N GLN A 39 -42.49 -15.54 -3.60
CA GLN A 39 -41.94 -14.19 -3.68
C GLN A 39 -41.64 -13.76 -5.12
N GLY A 40 -42.40 -14.22 -6.11
CA GLY A 40 -42.28 -13.77 -7.49
C GLY A 40 -40.89 -13.94 -8.10
N TYR A 41 -40.25 -15.08 -7.91
CA TYR A 41 -38.86 -15.36 -8.36
C TYR A 41 -37.76 -14.47 -7.79
N SER A 42 -38.08 -13.56 -6.88
CA SER A 42 -37.08 -12.63 -6.30
C SER A 42 -35.89 -13.34 -5.65
N THR A 43 -36.11 -14.54 -5.09
CA THR A 43 -35.03 -15.36 -4.52
C THR A 43 -34.07 -15.86 -5.61
N LYS A 44 -34.62 -16.33 -6.75
CA LYS A 44 -33.81 -16.81 -7.88
C LYS A 44 -32.99 -15.67 -8.51
N VAL A 45 -33.61 -14.50 -8.65
CA VAL A 45 -32.90 -13.31 -9.14
C VAL A 45 -31.74 -12.91 -8.18
N ARG A 46 -32.00 -12.93 -6.86
CA ARG A 46 -30.93 -12.67 -5.87
C ARG A 46 -29.80 -13.68 -5.92
N GLU A 47 -30.09 -14.95 -6.16
CA GLU A 47 -29.09 -16.00 -6.36
C GLU A 47 -28.22 -15.71 -7.60
N GLN A 48 -28.86 -15.39 -8.74
CA GLN A 48 -28.16 -15.03 -9.97
C GLN A 48 -27.25 -13.78 -9.78
N VAL A 49 -27.77 -12.76 -9.10
CA VAL A 49 -26.95 -11.56 -8.77
C VAL A 49 -25.78 -11.92 -7.88
N ALA A 50 -25.96 -12.80 -6.88
CA ALA A 50 -24.89 -13.26 -6.03
C ALA A 50 -23.81 -14.05 -6.82
N GLU A 51 -24.23 -14.91 -7.77
CA GLU A 51 -23.29 -15.62 -8.66
C GLU A 51 -22.48 -14.66 -9.53
N VAL A 52 -23.11 -13.64 -10.10
CA VAL A 52 -22.41 -12.61 -10.88
C VAL A 52 -21.41 -11.86 -10.03
N ASN A 53 -21.80 -11.48 -8.80
CA ASN A 53 -20.90 -10.82 -7.87
C ASN A 53 -19.68 -11.70 -7.50
N ILE A 54 -19.89 -13.01 -7.32
CA ILE A 54 -18.78 -13.95 -7.08
C ILE A 54 -17.84 -14.00 -8.29
N LYS A 55 -18.37 -14.08 -9.51
CA LYS A 55 -17.54 -14.05 -10.72
C LYS A 55 -16.75 -12.75 -10.81
N GLN A 56 -17.41 -11.61 -10.59
CA GLN A 56 -16.73 -10.31 -10.58
C GLN A 56 -15.58 -10.29 -9.56
N LYS A 57 -15.81 -10.78 -8.34
CA LYS A 57 -14.76 -10.83 -7.31
C LYS A 57 -13.58 -11.75 -7.66
N ARG A 58 -13.83 -12.81 -8.42
CA ARG A 58 -12.75 -13.67 -8.93
C ARG A 58 -11.91 -12.96 -10.00
N GLU A 59 -12.55 -12.22 -10.89
CA GLU A 59 -11.83 -11.41 -11.89
C GLU A 59 -11.04 -10.27 -11.23
N ASP A 60 -11.62 -9.58 -10.23
CA ASP A 60 -10.92 -8.56 -9.43
C ASP A 60 -9.65 -9.15 -8.78
N LEU A 61 -9.75 -10.37 -8.22
CA LEU A 61 -8.60 -11.07 -7.62
C LEU A 61 -7.54 -11.39 -8.67
N SER A 62 -7.94 -11.94 -9.83
CA SER A 62 -7.01 -12.27 -10.92
C SER A 62 -6.28 -11.03 -11.43
N GLN A 63 -6.98 -9.90 -11.57
CA GLN A 63 -6.38 -8.63 -11.95
C GLN A 63 -5.37 -8.16 -10.90
N LEU A 64 -5.71 -8.27 -9.62
CA LEU A 64 -4.82 -7.88 -8.52
C LEU A 64 -3.54 -8.73 -8.52
N GLU A 65 -3.65 -10.04 -8.72
CA GLU A 65 -2.49 -10.96 -8.81
C GLU A 65 -1.56 -10.58 -9.97
N GLN A 66 -2.13 -10.24 -11.13
CA GLN A 66 -1.34 -9.78 -12.28
C GLN A 66 -0.64 -8.45 -12.00
N GLN A 67 -1.33 -7.52 -11.36
CA GLN A 67 -0.75 -6.24 -10.97
C GLN A 67 0.41 -6.43 -9.97
N PHE A 68 0.21 -7.21 -8.92
CA PHE A 68 1.28 -7.53 -7.95
C PHE A 68 2.49 -8.16 -8.63
N THR A 69 2.27 -9.10 -9.54
CA THR A 69 3.36 -9.73 -10.30
C THR A 69 4.14 -8.71 -11.12
N SER A 70 3.44 -7.76 -11.74
CA SER A 70 4.05 -6.67 -12.51
C SER A 70 4.85 -5.71 -11.61
N ASP A 71 4.28 -5.35 -10.46
CA ASP A 71 4.90 -4.43 -9.51
C ASP A 71 6.18 -5.01 -8.91
N ILE A 72 6.19 -6.31 -8.57
CA ILE A 72 7.40 -7.01 -8.11
C ILE A 72 8.48 -7.04 -9.19
N LYS A 73 8.11 -7.35 -10.45
CA LYS A 73 9.07 -7.33 -11.57
C LYS A 73 9.67 -5.95 -11.77
N LYS A 74 8.84 -4.90 -11.71
CA LYS A 74 9.27 -3.51 -11.82
C LYS A 74 10.21 -3.14 -10.67
N ALA A 75 9.84 -3.42 -9.42
CA ALA A 75 10.67 -3.13 -8.26
C ALA A 75 12.04 -3.82 -8.33
N ARG A 76 12.10 -5.05 -8.85
CA ARG A 76 13.35 -5.77 -9.09
C ARG A 76 14.23 -5.08 -10.13
N LEU A 77 13.64 -4.64 -11.25
CA LEU A 77 14.37 -3.92 -12.31
C LEU A 77 14.87 -2.55 -11.82
N ASP A 78 14.05 -1.85 -11.04
CA ASP A 78 14.42 -0.57 -10.43
C ASP A 78 15.61 -0.75 -9.48
N LEU A 79 15.60 -1.81 -8.66
CA LEU A 79 16.71 -2.15 -7.76
C LEU A 79 18.01 -2.45 -8.54
N GLU A 80 17.92 -3.28 -9.59
CA GLU A 80 19.07 -3.62 -10.43
C GLU A 80 19.65 -2.38 -11.11
N THR A 81 18.79 -1.49 -11.59
CA THR A 81 19.19 -0.23 -12.23
C THR A 81 19.87 0.71 -11.24
N ALA A 82 19.28 0.90 -10.06
CA ALA A 82 19.85 1.73 -9.01
C ALA A 82 21.22 1.19 -8.52
N TYR A 83 21.35 -0.12 -8.40
CA TYR A 83 22.63 -0.75 -8.04
C TYR A 83 23.71 -0.50 -9.09
N LYS A 84 23.41 -0.69 -10.38
CA LYS A 84 24.34 -0.43 -11.48
C LYS A 84 24.75 1.05 -11.53
N GLN A 85 23.81 1.95 -11.31
CA GLN A 85 24.08 3.38 -11.27
C GLN A 85 25.03 3.73 -10.12
N TYR A 86 24.79 3.18 -8.93
CA TYR A 86 25.69 3.36 -7.78
C TYR A 86 27.10 2.84 -8.08
N GLU A 87 27.22 1.64 -8.67
CA GLU A 87 28.52 1.03 -9.02
C GLU A 87 29.30 1.86 -10.05
N ILE A 88 28.62 2.43 -11.06
CA ILE A 88 29.22 3.30 -12.05
C ILE A 88 29.75 4.59 -11.38
N LEU A 89 28.94 5.21 -10.55
CA LEU A 89 29.34 6.44 -9.85
C LEU A 89 30.46 6.21 -8.85
N GLU A 90 30.53 5.06 -8.21
CA GLU A 90 31.66 4.69 -7.34
C GLU A 90 32.97 4.60 -8.11
N ARG A 91 32.95 3.96 -9.29
CA ARG A 91 34.12 3.90 -10.19
C ARG A 91 34.51 5.28 -10.73
N SER A 92 33.52 6.09 -11.11
CA SER A 92 33.75 7.46 -11.60
C SER A 92 34.32 8.36 -10.51
N LEU A 93 33.84 8.24 -9.29
CA LEU A 93 34.36 9.00 -8.15
C LEU A 93 35.85 8.67 -7.87
N LYS A 94 36.19 7.37 -7.92
CA LYS A 94 37.61 6.95 -7.75
C LYS A 94 38.53 7.54 -8.84
N SER A 95 38.04 7.57 -10.10
CA SER A 95 38.80 8.21 -11.19
C SER A 95 38.95 9.73 -10.97
N ALA A 96 37.85 10.41 -10.58
CA ALA A 96 37.89 11.85 -10.32
C ALA A 96 38.77 12.22 -9.11
N GLU A 97 38.85 11.33 -8.11
CA GLU A 97 39.77 11.50 -6.98
C GLU A 97 41.25 11.48 -7.44
N GLN A 98 41.59 10.52 -8.33
CA GLN A 98 42.90 10.44 -8.94
C GLN A 98 43.23 11.66 -9.81
N ASP A 99 42.26 12.10 -10.63
CA ASP A 99 42.42 13.30 -11.46
C ASP A 99 42.64 14.56 -10.63
N LYS A 100 41.89 14.70 -9.53
CA LYS A 100 42.07 15.79 -8.57
C LYS A 100 43.49 15.80 -8.00
N LEU A 101 43.95 14.65 -7.49
CA LEU A 101 45.30 14.52 -6.92
C LEU A 101 46.40 14.84 -7.95
N LEU A 102 46.22 14.34 -9.18
CA LEU A 102 47.15 14.62 -10.29
C LEU A 102 47.19 16.11 -10.67
N SER A 103 45.99 16.76 -10.71
CA SER A 103 45.89 18.19 -10.98
C SER A 103 46.56 19.05 -9.90
N GLU A 104 46.38 18.69 -8.63
CA GLU A 104 47.04 19.36 -7.48
C GLU A 104 48.56 19.21 -7.56
N GLU A 105 49.08 18.02 -7.87
CA GLU A 105 50.52 17.78 -8.02
C GLU A 105 51.09 18.51 -9.22
N SER A 106 50.40 18.47 -10.38
CA SER A 106 50.81 19.20 -11.58
C SER A 106 50.85 20.71 -11.37
N TYR A 107 49.91 21.26 -10.62
CA TYR A 107 49.92 22.67 -10.23
C TYR A 107 51.13 23.00 -9.35
N ARG A 108 51.45 22.14 -8.38
CA ARG A 108 52.58 22.31 -7.47
C ARG A 108 53.94 22.40 -8.21
N VAL A 109 54.06 21.65 -9.30
CA VAL A 109 55.29 21.67 -10.13
C VAL A 109 55.21 22.67 -11.29
N GLY A 110 54.16 23.48 -11.37
CA GLY A 110 53.99 24.55 -12.35
C GLY A 110 53.52 24.09 -13.74
N LEU A 111 53.02 22.87 -13.89
CA LEU A 111 52.55 22.32 -15.17
C LEU A 111 51.07 22.63 -15.44
N ASN A 112 50.26 22.85 -14.41
CA ASN A 112 48.83 23.17 -14.51
C ASN A 112 48.53 24.53 -13.89
N THR A 113 47.35 25.06 -14.23
CA THR A 113 46.83 26.31 -13.65
C THR A 113 45.96 26.04 -12.42
N ILE A 114 45.73 27.05 -11.59
CA ILE A 114 44.81 26.96 -10.46
C ILE A 114 43.37 26.66 -10.90
N LEU A 115 42.99 27.08 -12.11
CA LEU A 115 41.70 26.82 -12.70
C LEU A 115 41.48 25.31 -12.97
N ASP A 116 42.55 24.61 -13.41
CA ASP A 116 42.52 23.16 -13.64
C ASP A 116 42.27 22.41 -12.32
N VAL A 117 42.94 22.82 -11.24
CA VAL A 117 42.74 22.28 -9.89
C VAL A 117 41.30 22.51 -9.42
N GLN A 118 40.76 23.73 -9.57
CA GLN A 118 39.39 24.06 -9.19
C GLN A 118 38.36 23.25 -9.98
N THR A 119 38.64 23.04 -11.28
CA THR A 119 37.79 22.23 -12.15
C THR A 119 37.73 20.77 -11.71
N ALA A 120 38.91 20.17 -11.46
CA ALA A 120 39.01 18.80 -10.96
C ALA A 120 38.34 18.63 -9.59
N GLN A 121 38.56 19.59 -8.68
CA GLN A 121 37.88 19.59 -7.37
C GLN A 121 36.38 19.69 -7.47
N THR A 122 35.84 20.54 -8.36
CA THR A 122 34.40 20.69 -8.58
C THR A 122 33.80 19.42 -9.16
N ASN A 123 34.49 18.79 -10.12
CA ASN A 123 34.06 17.52 -10.69
C ASN A 123 34.01 16.41 -9.63
N TYR A 124 35.07 16.30 -8.81
CA TYR A 124 35.09 15.34 -7.69
C TYR A 124 33.90 15.56 -6.71
N ASN A 125 33.66 16.82 -6.31
CA ASN A 125 32.57 17.15 -5.40
C ASN A 125 31.20 16.82 -6.00
N ASN A 126 30.99 17.10 -7.28
CA ASN A 126 29.73 16.76 -7.99
C ASN A 126 29.51 15.25 -8.04
N LEU A 127 30.55 14.46 -8.35
CA LEU A 127 30.47 13.01 -8.35
C LEU A 127 30.23 12.42 -6.96
N LEU A 128 30.81 13.03 -5.92
CA LEU A 128 30.56 12.66 -4.54
C LEU A 128 29.07 12.81 -4.16
N ILE A 129 28.47 13.95 -4.52
CA ILE A 129 27.05 14.21 -4.30
C ILE A 129 26.19 13.22 -5.08
N ASN A 130 26.50 13.01 -6.36
CA ASN A 130 25.76 12.07 -7.22
C ASN A 130 25.84 10.63 -6.69
N ARG A 131 27.00 10.20 -6.18
CA ARG A 131 27.18 8.88 -5.57
C ARG A 131 26.30 8.73 -4.31
N ILE A 132 26.25 9.76 -3.46
CA ILE A 132 25.41 9.76 -2.26
C ILE A 132 23.93 9.63 -2.66
N THR A 133 23.48 10.39 -3.65
CA THR A 133 22.12 10.30 -4.17
C THR A 133 21.83 8.89 -4.68
N ALA A 134 22.69 8.33 -5.51
CA ALA A 134 22.51 6.97 -6.04
C ALA A 134 22.49 5.88 -4.94
N LEU A 135 23.23 6.08 -3.85
CA LEU A 135 23.17 5.19 -2.69
C LEU A 135 21.78 5.22 -2.02
N TYR A 136 21.21 6.41 -1.85
CA TYR A 136 19.86 6.54 -1.31
C TYR A 136 18.80 5.97 -2.26
N ASP A 137 18.96 6.16 -3.56
CA ASP A 137 18.07 5.56 -4.58
C ASP A 137 18.12 4.04 -4.50
N PHE A 138 19.32 3.46 -4.36
CA PHE A 138 19.48 2.00 -4.17
C PHE A 138 18.82 1.50 -2.89
N ILE A 139 19.02 2.19 -1.75
CA ILE A 139 18.38 1.82 -0.47
C ILE A 139 16.86 1.91 -0.60
N THR A 140 16.34 2.95 -1.25
CA THR A 140 14.91 3.15 -1.45
C THR A 140 14.32 2.07 -2.36
N ALA A 141 15.00 1.73 -3.46
CA ALA A 141 14.59 0.67 -4.37
C ALA A 141 14.58 -0.70 -3.67
N LYS A 142 15.57 -0.97 -2.81
CA LYS A 142 15.62 -2.18 -1.98
C LYS A 142 14.43 -2.24 -1.03
N ALA A 143 14.20 -1.18 -0.26
CA ALA A 143 13.07 -1.12 0.69
C ALA A 143 11.71 -1.31 -0.01
N ARG A 144 11.57 -0.80 -1.26
CA ARG A 144 10.37 -1.01 -2.06
C ARG A 144 10.20 -2.47 -2.48
N LEU A 145 11.27 -3.15 -2.87
CA LEU A 145 11.22 -4.57 -3.20
C LEU A 145 10.86 -5.40 -1.95
N ASP A 146 11.52 -5.14 -0.81
CA ASP A 146 11.28 -5.81 0.47
C ASP A 146 9.81 -5.61 0.93
N TYR A 147 9.23 -4.44 0.66
CA TYR A 147 7.80 -4.18 0.90
C TYR A 147 6.89 -5.09 0.06
N TYR A 148 7.15 -5.23 -1.25
CA TYR A 148 6.35 -6.06 -2.13
C TYR A 148 6.54 -7.56 -1.88
N THR A 149 7.71 -7.99 -1.37
CA THR A 149 7.97 -9.39 -1.01
C THR A 149 7.55 -9.75 0.41
N GLY A 150 7.19 -8.75 1.23
CA GLY A 150 6.83 -8.96 2.64
C GLY A 150 8.02 -9.23 3.56
N GLU A 151 9.25 -8.92 3.12
CA GLU A 151 10.50 -9.13 3.87
C GLU A 151 10.87 -7.94 4.77
N LEU A 152 10.02 -6.91 4.86
CA LEU A 152 10.23 -5.79 5.79
C LEU A 152 10.14 -6.29 7.24
N ASN A 153 11.30 -6.54 7.84
CA ASN A 153 11.42 -6.69 9.29
C ASN A 153 11.55 -5.28 9.90
N TYR A 154 10.55 -4.87 10.68
CA TYR A 154 10.57 -3.65 11.52
C TYR A 154 11.39 -3.88 12.78
#